data_6000ecaeb4e9377807ae9a90f6cd88b2
#
_entry.id   6000ecaeb4e9377807ae9a90f6cd88b2
#
_cell.length_a   1.000
_cell.length_b   1.000
_cell.length_c   1.000
_cell.angle_alpha   90.00
_cell.angle_beta   90.00
_cell.angle_gamma   90.00
#
_symmetry.space_group_name_H-M   'P 1'
#
loop_
_entity.id
_entity.type
_entity.pdbx_description
1 polymer ?
#
loop_
_entity_poly.entity_id
_entity_poly.type
_entity_poly.pdbx_seq_one_letter_code
_entity_poly.pdbx_strand_id
1 'polypeptide(L)'
;MNNKLVKMFGTAGLLVVSAFPVAAHHSFSAEFDSTKPLKLEGKVVKMEWSNPHTWLYLDVEKPDGTVEHWAVEGGAPGVLLRAGWNRNSLPAGTRIIVNGFPSKDGALRANSRSIEFPDGRKLETGSSYTGGKEK
;
A
#
# COMPACT_ATOMS: atom_id res chain seq x y z
N MET A 1 -69.43 -28.76 -14.95
CA MET A 1 -68.64 -28.42 -13.73
C MET A 1 -67.26 -28.17 -14.18
N ASN A 2 -66.85 -26.93 -14.17
CA ASN A 2 -65.56 -26.50 -14.70
C ASN A 2 -64.60 -26.15 -13.54
N ASN A 3 -63.69 -27.05 -13.23
CA ASN A 3 -62.63 -26.79 -12.29
C ASN A 3 -61.51 -25.97 -12.97
N LYS A 4 -61.51 -24.66 -12.76
CA LYS A 4 -60.38 -23.81 -13.16
C LYS A 4 -59.28 -23.92 -12.13
N LEU A 5 -58.27 -24.70 -12.46
CA LEU A 5 -57.03 -24.75 -11.70
C LEU A 5 -56.27 -23.42 -11.92
N VAL A 6 -56.28 -22.58 -10.91
CA VAL A 6 -55.42 -21.38 -10.89
C VAL A 6 -54.02 -21.83 -10.55
N LYS A 7 -53.13 -21.84 -11.55
CA LYS A 7 -51.71 -22.05 -11.34
C LYS A 7 -51.12 -20.72 -10.84
N MET A 8 -50.86 -20.64 -9.53
CA MET A 8 -50.04 -19.60 -8.95
C MET A 8 -48.56 -19.86 -9.34
N PHE A 9 -48.09 -19.11 -10.30
CA PHE A 9 -46.65 -19.02 -10.53
C PHE A 9 -46.03 -18.12 -9.46
N GLY A 10 -45.47 -18.76 -8.45
CA GLY A 10 -44.61 -18.07 -7.48
C GLY A 10 -43.31 -17.66 -8.16
N THR A 11 -43.17 -16.37 -8.45
CA THR A 11 -41.91 -15.80 -8.91
C THR A 11 -40.96 -15.74 -7.72
N ALA A 12 -40.13 -16.76 -7.56
CA ALA A 12 -39.00 -16.71 -6.62
C ALA A 12 -37.99 -15.70 -7.18
N GLY A 13 -38.05 -14.47 -6.67
CA GLY A 13 -37.06 -13.46 -6.95
C GLY A 13 -35.72 -13.89 -6.33
N LEU A 14 -34.83 -14.36 -7.19
CA LEU A 14 -33.43 -14.63 -6.79
C LEU A 14 -32.75 -13.31 -6.50
N LEU A 15 -32.71 -12.93 -5.24
CA LEU A 15 -31.84 -11.83 -4.73
C LEU A 15 -30.40 -12.27 -4.90
N VAL A 16 -29.78 -11.94 -6.03
CA VAL A 16 -28.35 -12.02 -6.20
C VAL A 16 -27.75 -10.89 -5.37
N VAL A 17 -27.45 -11.19 -4.11
CA VAL A 17 -26.58 -10.33 -3.30
C VAL A 17 -25.20 -10.46 -3.93
N SER A 18 -24.86 -9.53 -4.80
CA SER A 18 -23.50 -9.34 -5.25
C SER A 18 -22.69 -8.93 -4.04
N ALA A 19 -22.06 -9.91 -3.37
CA ALA A 19 -21.01 -9.67 -2.41
C ALA A 19 -19.84 -9.03 -3.19
N PHE A 20 -19.86 -7.71 -3.32
CA PHE A 20 -18.65 -7.01 -3.67
C PHE A 20 -17.64 -7.37 -2.58
N PRO A 21 -16.44 -7.86 -2.93
CA PRO A 21 -15.38 -7.93 -1.95
C PRO A 21 -15.20 -6.49 -1.47
N VAL A 22 -15.65 -6.22 -0.26
CA VAL A 22 -15.16 -5.08 0.48
C VAL A 22 -13.70 -5.42 0.68
N ALA A 23 -12.88 -5.10 -0.33
CA ALA A 23 -11.45 -5.02 -0.14
C ALA A 23 -11.34 -4.10 1.08
N ALA A 24 -10.96 -4.68 2.21
CA ALA A 24 -10.62 -3.93 3.37
C ALA A 24 -9.44 -3.05 2.93
N HIS A 25 -9.76 -1.88 2.39
CA HIS A 25 -8.85 -0.79 2.39
C HIS A 25 -8.66 -0.52 3.88
N HIS A 26 -7.65 -1.18 4.45
CA HIS A 26 -7.07 -0.68 5.67
C HIS A 26 -6.84 0.78 5.35
N SER A 27 -7.69 1.64 5.91
CA SER A 27 -7.58 3.03 5.56
C SER A 27 -6.17 3.43 6.01
N PHE A 28 -5.41 4.09 5.16
CA PHE A 28 -4.10 4.62 5.51
C PHE A 28 -4.11 5.20 6.93
N SER A 29 -5.15 5.97 7.26
CA SER A 29 -5.35 6.61 8.54
C SER A 29 -5.56 5.64 9.72
N ALA A 30 -5.90 4.39 9.51
CA ALA A 30 -5.99 3.39 10.56
C ALA A 30 -4.60 2.88 10.99
N GLU A 31 -3.68 2.78 10.05
CA GLU A 31 -2.37 2.17 10.29
C GLU A 31 -1.23 3.18 10.43
N PHE A 32 -1.27 4.29 9.68
CA PHE A 32 -0.16 5.23 9.60
C PHE A 32 -0.53 6.62 10.14
N ASP A 33 0.45 7.31 10.69
CA ASP A 33 0.29 8.64 11.29
C ASP A 33 0.73 9.74 10.30
N SER A 34 -0.24 10.30 9.57
CA SER A 34 0.01 11.38 8.61
C SER A 34 0.47 12.70 9.24
N THR A 35 0.33 12.83 10.56
CA THR A 35 0.78 14.04 11.27
C THR A 35 2.27 14.02 11.59
N LYS A 36 2.93 12.87 11.40
CA LYS A 36 4.35 12.66 11.69
C LYS A 36 5.12 12.32 10.41
N PRO A 37 5.55 13.31 9.61
CA PRO A 37 6.41 13.03 8.47
C PRO A 37 7.66 12.26 8.90
N LEU A 38 7.98 11.21 8.14
CA LEU A 38 9.13 10.35 8.39
C LEU A 38 10.08 10.44 7.21
N LYS A 39 11.38 10.53 7.51
CA LYS A 39 12.46 10.43 6.54
C LYS A 39 13.41 9.35 6.99
N LEU A 40 13.53 8.27 6.20
CA LEU A 40 14.44 7.16 6.47
C LEU A 40 15.53 7.14 5.42
N GLU A 41 16.78 7.27 5.83
CA GLU A 41 17.92 7.03 4.97
C GLU A 41 18.50 5.66 5.27
N GLY A 42 18.65 4.82 4.24
CA GLY A 42 19.13 3.47 4.44
C GLY A 42 19.49 2.75 3.15
N LYS A 43 19.80 1.47 3.30
CA LYS A 43 20.12 0.55 2.20
C LYS A 43 18.96 -0.38 1.94
N VAL A 44 18.64 -0.55 0.67
CA VAL A 44 17.67 -1.54 0.21
C VAL A 44 18.18 -2.94 0.52
N VAL A 45 17.38 -3.73 1.21
CA VAL A 45 17.59 -5.16 1.42
C VAL A 45 16.94 -5.95 0.29
N LYS A 46 15.66 -5.71 0.06
CA LYS A 46 14.87 -6.30 -1.02
C LYS A 46 13.60 -5.50 -1.26
N MET A 47 12.99 -5.72 -2.40
CA MET A 47 11.64 -5.25 -2.71
C MET A 47 10.75 -6.42 -3.11
N GLU A 48 9.63 -6.58 -2.44
CA GLU A 48 8.62 -7.59 -2.74
C GLU A 48 7.49 -6.97 -3.55
N TRP A 49 7.19 -7.59 -4.69
CA TRP A 49 6.12 -7.19 -5.60
C TRP A 49 4.91 -8.07 -5.38
N SER A 50 4.05 -7.70 -4.46
CA SER A 50 2.84 -8.43 -4.09
C SER A 50 1.61 -7.52 -4.14
N ASN A 51 0.44 -8.12 -4.34
CA ASN A 51 -0.84 -7.42 -4.17
C ASN A 51 -1.36 -7.64 -2.74
N PRO A 52 -2.04 -6.66 -2.17
CA PRO A 52 -2.42 -5.35 -2.73
C PRO A 52 -1.31 -4.30 -2.68
N HIS A 53 -0.21 -4.53 -1.98
CA HIS A 53 0.88 -3.57 -1.77
C HIS A 53 2.24 -4.18 -2.03
N THR A 54 3.15 -3.38 -2.59
CA THR A 54 4.58 -3.72 -2.61
C THR A 54 5.19 -3.41 -1.25
N TRP A 55 6.25 -4.14 -0.91
CA TRP A 55 6.99 -3.94 0.33
C TRP A 55 8.47 -3.75 0.04
N LEU A 56 9.01 -2.67 0.55
CA LEU A 56 10.44 -2.36 0.52
C LEU A 56 11.02 -2.63 1.90
N TYR A 57 12.04 -3.47 1.97
CA TYR A 57 12.78 -3.73 3.19
C TYR A 57 14.07 -2.93 3.17
N LEU A 58 14.29 -2.16 4.23
CA LEU A 58 15.35 -1.18 4.33
C LEU A 58 16.13 -1.34 5.63
N ASP A 59 17.44 -1.36 5.52
CA ASP A 59 18.33 -1.28 6.67
C ASP A 59 18.73 0.17 6.93
N VAL A 60 18.38 0.67 8.11
CA VAL A 60 18.66 2.04 8.56
C VAL A 60 19.68 1.99 9.67
N GLU A 61 20.87 2.51 9.41
CA GLU A 61 21.94 2.60 10.40
C GLU A 61 21.70 3.80 11.32
N LYS A 62 21.71 3.53 12.62
CA LYS A 62 21.57 4.55 13.68
C LYS A 62 22.91 5.17 14.01
N PRO A 63 22.94 6.39 14.60
CA PRO A 63 24.18 7.03 15.02
C PRO A 63 25.02 6.22 16.02
N ASP A 64 24.39 5.32 16.79
CA ASP A 64 25.06 4.42 17.73
C ASP A 64 25.63 3.14 17.08
N GLY A 65 25.49 3.01 15.75
CA GLY A 65 25.94 1.86 14.97
C GLY A 65 24.97 0.69 14.94
N THR A 66 23.83 0.76 15.62
CA THR A 66 22.79 -0.25 15.52
C THR A 66 22.04 -0.11 14.18
N VAL A 67 21.48 -1.21 13.69
CA VAL A 67 20.69 -1.24 12.44
C VAL A 67 19.24 -1.54 12.75
N GLU A 68 18.37 -0.68 12.27
CA GLU A 68 16.95 -0.91 12.29
C GLU A 68 16.49 -1.51 10.95
N HIS A 69 15.70 -2.60 11.04
CA HIS A 69 15.11 -3.26 9.86
C HIS A 69 13.68 -2.75 9.64
N TRP A 70 13.50 -1.91 8.64
CA TRP A 70 12.23 -1.30 8.32
C TRP A 70 11.51 -2.04 7.21
N ALA A 71 10.18 -2.18 7.37
CA ALA A 71 9.28 -2.62 6.30
C ALA A 71 8.47 -1.40 5.81
N VAL A 72 8.63 -1.05 4.56
CA VAL A 72 8.05 0.16 3.97
C VAL A 72 7.03 -0.24 2.91
N GLU A 73 5.77 0.11 3.15
CA GLU A 73 4.68 -0.14 2.22
C GLU A 73 4.73 0.86 1.07
N GLY A 74 4.62 0.34 -0.15
CA GLY A 74 4.41 1.11 -1.38
C GLY A 74 3.03 0.84 -1.97
N GLY A 75 2.78 1.41 -3.13
CA GLY A 75 1.56 1.17 -3.89
C GLY A 75 1.47 -0.24 -4.46
N ALA A 76 0.33 -0.56 -5.06
CA ALA A 76 0.16 -1.83 -5.77
C ALA A 76 1.13 -1.94 -6.96
N PRO A 77 1.56 -3.15 -7.33
CA PRO A 77 2.47 -3.36 -8.46
C PRO A 77 2.06 -2.63 -9.74
N GLY A 78 0.79 -2.69 -10.11
CA GLY A 78 0.28 -2.03 -11.30
C GLY A 78 0.36 -0.50 -11.23
N VAL A 79 0.26 0.10 -10.05
CA VAL A 79 0.41 1.55 -9.85
C VAL A 79 1.87 1.94 -10.04
N LEU A 80 2.79 1.19 -9.45
CA LEU A 80 4.22 1.46 -9.57
C LEU A 80 4.70 1.32 -11.02
N LEU A 81 4.28 0.26 -11.72
CA LEU A 81 4.63 0.07 -13.13
C LEU A 81 4.20 1.26 -14.00
N ARG A 82 3.00 1.81 -13.78
CA ARG A 82 2.53 3.01 -14.49
C ARG A 82 3.30 4.27 -14.11
N ALA A 83 3.86 4.31 -12.90
CA ALA A 83 4.70 5.41 -12.42
C ALA A 83 6.18 5.29 -12.87
N GLY A 84 6.51 4.29 -13.71
CA GLY A 84 7.84 4.10 -14.24
C GLY A 84 8.74 3.14 -13.44
N TRP A 85 8.19 2.50 -12.41
CA TRP A 85 8.92 1.49 -11.66
C TRP A 85 8.97 0.16 -12.41
N ASN A 86 10.02 -0.62 -12.13
CA ASN A 86 10.11 -2.01 -12.51
C ASN A 86 10.80 -2.82 -11.40
N ARG A 87 10.87 -4.14 -11.55
CA ARG A 87 11.45 -5.03 -10.54
C ARG A 87 12.93 -4.77 -10.25
N ASN A 88 13.63 -4.06 -11.16
CA ASN A 88 15.04 -3.73 -11.03
C ASN A 88 15.28 -2.28 -10.58
N SER A 89 14.22 -1.53 -10.27
CA SER A 89 14.35 -0.12 -9.88
C SER A 89 15.10 0.09 -8.57
N LEU A 90 15.02 -0.88 -7.66
CA LEU A 90 15.70 -0.84 -6.35
C LEU A 90 16.50 -2.13 -6.11
N PRO A 91 17.68 -2.30 -6.70
CA PRO A 91 18.56 -3.42 -6.38
C PRO A 91 18.98 -3.39 -4.90
N ALA A 92 19.20 -4.58 -4.32
CA ALA A 92 19.75 -4.69 -2.97
C ALA A 92 21.08 -3.91 -2.86
N GLY A 93 21.28 -3.24 -1.73
CA GLY A 93 22.45 -2.39 -1.47
C GLY A 93 22.34 -0.96 -1.97
N THR A 94 21.29 -0.61 -2.74
CA THR A 94 21.06 0.78 -3.16
C THR A 94 20.79 1.66 -1.95
N ARG A 95 21.51 2.77 -1.81
CA ARG A 95 21.18 3.81 -0.82
C ARG A 95 20.04 4.66 -1.32
N ILE A 96 19.07 4.90 -0.46
CA ILE A 96 17.91 5.72 -0.75
C ILE A 96 17.45 6.49 0.47
N ILE A 97 16.61 7.48 0.21
CA ILE A 97 15.83 8.17 1.24
C ILE A 97 14.36 7.88 0.98
N VAL A 98 13.68 7.33 1.98
CA VAL A 98 12.24 7.13 1.98
C VAL A 98 11.59 8.31 2.67
N ASN A 99 10.66 8.98 2.01
CA ASN A 99 9.78 9.97 2.61
C ASN A 99 8.39 9.35 2.78
N GLY A 100 7.84 9.43 3.97
CA GLY A 100 6.57 8.80 4.27
C GLY A 100 6.05 9.07 5.66
N PHE A 101 5.36 8.10 6.24
CA PHE A 101 4.71 8.19 7.53
C PHE A 101 4.89 6.90 8.34
N PRO A 102 5.16 7.00 9.64
CA PRO A 102 5.36 5.84 10.49
C PRO A 102 4.04 5.14 10.81
N SER A 103 4.15 3.87 11.18
CA SER A 103 3.06 3.11 11.77
C SER A 103 2.67 3.67 13.13
N LYS A 104 1.37 3.70 13.43
CA LYS A 104 0.82 4.19 14.71
C LYS A 104 1.13 3.29 15.89
N ASP A 105 1.34 2.00 15.65
CA ASP A 105 1.64 1.00 16.67
C ASP A 105 3.10 1.01 17.16
N GLY A 106 3.94 1.88 16.60
CA GLY A 106 5.35 1.99 16.95
C GLY A 106 6.25 0.91 16.34
N ALA A 107 5.72 0.01 15.51
CA ALA A 107 6.53 -0.95 14.77
C ALA A 107 7.44 -0.21 13.75
N LEU A 108 8.56 -0.84 13.39
CA LEU A 108 9.46 -0.34 12.34
C LEU A 108 8.84 -0.56 10.96
N ARG A 109 7.67 0.05 10.77
CA ARG A 109 6.91 0.07 9.52
C ARG A 109 6.60 1.51 9.14
N ALA A 110 6.56 1.74 7.83
CA ALA A 110 6.18 3.01 7.26
C ALA A 110 5.35 2.82 5.99
N ASN A 111 4.59 3.84 5.63
CA ASN A 111 4.00 3.97 4.31
C ASN A 111 4.80 5.02 3.54
N SER A 112 5.27 4.69 2.35
CA SER A 112 6.09 5.60 1.55
C SER A 112 5.25 6.48 0.65
N ARG A 113 5.63 7.75 0.54
CA ARG A 113 5.13 8.67 -0.49
C ARG A 113 6.07 8.72 -1.67
N SER A 114 7.36 8.82 -1.40
CA SER A 114 8.38 8.90 -2.44
C SER A 114 9.71 8.34 -1.97
N ILE A 115 10.51 7.95 -2.94
CA ILE A 115 11.90 7.51 -2.80
C ILE A 115 12.79 8.52 -3.49
N GLU A 116 13.84 8.98 -2.82
CA GLU A 116 14.90 9.80 -3.38
C GLU A 116 16.18 8.99 -3.51
N PHE A 117 16.82 9.10 -4.65
CA PHE A 117 18.11 8.47 -4.95
C PHE A 117 19.26 9.45 -4.69
N PRO A 118 20.50 8.95 -4.46
CA PRO A 118 21.66 9.81 -4.25
C PRO A 118 21.97 10.75 -5.41
N ASP A 119 21.54 10.42 -6.63
CA ASP A 119 21.68 11.25 -7.83
C ASP A 119 20.61 12.35 -7.95
N GLY A 120 19.74 12.48 -6.94
CA GLY A 120 18.67 13.49 -6.90
C GLY A 120 17.40 13.09 -7.61
N ARG A 121 17.34 11.93 -8.27
CA ARG A 121 16.08 11.42 -8.85
C ARG A 121 15.09 11.12 -7.73
N LYS A 122 13.82 11.36 -8.00
CA LYS A 122 12.72 11.08 -7.09
C LYS A 122 11.64 10.28 -7.80
N LEU A 123 11.17 9.22 -7.16
CA LEU A 123 10.05 8.41 -7.65
C LEU A 123 8.92 8.42 -6.63
N GLU A 124 7.72 8.68 -7.10
CA GLU A 124 6.51 8.54 -6.29
C GLU A 124 6.16 7.06 -6.13
N THR A 125 5.78 6.67 -4.92
CA THR A 125 5.53 5.26 -4.60
C THR A 125 4.07 4.84 -4.73
N GLY A 126 3.19 5.76 -5.15
CA GLY A 126 1.78 5.46 -5.38
C GLY A 126 1.06 4.85 -4.17
N SER A 127 1.46 5.27 -2.96
CA SER A 127 0.90 4.73 -1.73
C SER A 127 -0.59 5.02 -1.57
N SER A 128 -1.22 4.33 -0.62
CA SER A 128 -2.62 4.56 -0.23
C SER A 128 -2.89 5.94 0.38
N TYR A 129 -1.85 6.73 0.65
CA TYR A 129 -2.00 8.11 1.07
C TYR A 129 -2.48 8.97 -0.10
N THR A 130 -3.75 9.19 -0.15
CA THR A 130 -4.39 10.19 -1.02
C THR A 130 -4.35 11.54 -0.32
N GLY A 131 -3.20 12.19 -0.23
CA GLY A 131 -3.03 13.45 0.51
C GLY A 131 -4.30 14.29 0.50
N GLY A 132 -4.88 14.52 1.68
CA GLY A 132 -6.19 15.15 1.80
C GLY A 132 -6.25 16.43 0.99
N LYS A 133 -6.96 16.39 -0.10
CA LYS A 133 -7.58 17.59 -0.64
C LYS A 133 -8.79 17.81 0.25
N GLU A 134 -8.55 18.43 1.40
CA GLU A 134 -9.65 19.12 2.07
C GLU A 134 -10.22 20.12 1.07
N LYS A 135 -11.49 19.90 0.74
CA LYS A 135 -12.30 20.89 0.05
C LYS A 135 -12.79 21.90 1.07
#